data_0f6ddda1eade7bb7ffe0e4e974d66e87
#
_entry.id   0f6ddda1eade7bb7ffe0e4e974d66e87
#
_cell.length_a   1.000
_cell.length_b   1.000
_cell.length_c   1.000
_cell.angle_alpha   90.00
_cell.angle_beta   90.00
_cell.angle_gamma   90.00
#
_symmetry.space_group_name_H-M   'P 1'
#
loop_
_entity.id
_entity.type
_entity.pdbx_description
1 polymer ?
#
loop_
_entity_poly.entity_id
_entity_poly.type
_entity_poly.pdbx_seq_one_letter_code
_entity_poly.pdbx_strand_id
1 'polypeptide(L)'
;MKRMIPLLVGAALVSGCAYYNAMYNARRLSDQAVKAESEGRRFDASTLWGQVTVKAETVIARHPDSKYAPEAYALMGQAHARLGNCTRARPALESALASSLDSAMALEAELWLAGCYADLGLHQEAITRYQRLIAVGGPDLERSARIGLVRSLRVTGRPDDAVQIIEAHPDLPALERLSALAAAGRGPAVLTLADSLIAAGDSTVPWDSVIGWLAARDRLAASALVDHADSAPGVTPAVLANRLLADGARFADDPARARARFELARDQTGAADAAAAARLELIRLEIRSVAAREELSPLLDALANEVSESPLAAQAQALQRSIGQVAAAVDSSTPGSPAGDMRVFIAAEAARDRLLAPRLATTLFRSIAAGWPESPYAPKALLAAAMLAGDTLLAVEAETRYPTSPYVLAVGDTAVAHLRALEDSLGAFADSMRVRPPPPTTAPRPAGARPGPVRAGTPTGPVR
;
A
#
# COMPACT_ATOMS: atom_id res chain seq x y z
N MET A 1 -30.36 -68.40 -18.97
CA MET A 1 -30.32 -67.35 -17.95
C MET A 1 -29.41 -67.61 -16.74
N LYS A 2 -28.71 -68.73 -16.58
CA LYS A 2 -27.88 -69.08 -15.39
C LYS A 2 -26.39 -68.67 -15.46
N ARG A 3 -25.88 -68.10 -16.57
CA ARG A 3 -24.47 -67.71 -16.73
C ARG A 3 -24.20 -66.22 -16.62
N MET A 4 -25.18 -65.32 -16.50
CA MET A 4 -24.97 -63.87 -16.37
C MET A 4 -24.81 -63.39 -14.93
N ILE A 5 -25.28 -64.20 -13.93
CA ILE A 5 -25.20 -63.74 -12.50
C ILE A 5 -23.77 -63.63 -11.97
N PRO A 6 -22.84 -64.57 -12.26
CA PRO A 6 -21.45 -64.43 -11.75
C PRO A 6 -20.70 -63.25 -12.33
N LEU A 7 -21.02 -62.77 -13.55
CA LEU A 7 -20.38 -61.62 -14.18
C LEU A 7 -20.81 -60.30 -13.53
N LEU A 8 -22.07 -60.16 -13.15
CA LEU A 8 -22.61 -58.98 -12.42
C LEU A 8 -22.06 -58.89 -11.00
N VAL A 9 -21.94 -60.02 -10.28
CA VAL A 9 -21.36 -60.06 -8.94
C VAL A 9 -19.87 -59.73 -8.98
N GLY A 10 -19.11 -60.23 -9.97
CA GLY A 10 -17.72 -59.90 -10.17
C GLY A 10 -17.48 -58.40 -10.47
N ALA A 11 -18.33 -57.78 -11.30
CA ALA A 11 -18.25 -56.37 -11.61
C ALA A 11 -18.54 -55.47 -10.40
N ALA A 12 -19.51 -55.88 -9.53
CA ALA A 12 -19.80 -55.15 -8.29
C ALA A 12 -18.69 -55.24 -7.25
N LEU A 13 -18.00 -56.38 -7.15
CA LEU A 13 -16.85 -56.53 -6.24
C LEU A 13 -15.63 -55.70 -6.69
N VAL A 14 -15.35 -55.67 -7.99
CA VAL A 14 -14.22 -54.86 -8.53
C VAL A 14 -14.49 -53.37 -8.39
N SER A 15 -15.74 -52.91 -8.55
CA SER A 15 -16.11 -51.51 -8.32
C SER A 15 -15.98 -51.13 -6.86
N GLY A 16 -16.36 -51.96 -5.90
CA GLY A 16 -16.21 -51.74 -4.46
C GLY A 16 -14.75 -51.61 -4.01
N CYS A 17 -13.83 -52.37 -4.59
CA CYS A 17 -12.41 -52.27 -4.27
C CYS A 17 -11.76 -51.01 -4.82
N ALA A 18 -12.19 -50.48 -5.97
CA ALA A 18 -11.57 -49.34 -6.61
C ALA A 18 -11.82 -48.03 -5.85
N TYR A 19 -13.03 -47.79 -5.34
CA TYR A 19 -13.33 -46.57 -4.58
C TYR A 19 -12.78 -46.62 -3.16
N TYR A 20 -12.76 -47.79 -2.52
CA TYR A 20 -12.11 -47.99 -1.22
C TYR A 20 -10.62 -47.65 -1.32
N ASN A 21 -9.95 -48.08 -2.39
CA ASN A 21 -8.55 -47.75 -2.63
C ASN A 21 -8.33 -46.25 -2.87
N ALA A 22 -9.23 -45.57 -3.61
CA ALA A 22 -9.13 -44.13 -3.81
C ALA A 22 -9.27 -43.35 -2.50
N MET A 23 -10.25 -43.69 -1.66
CA MET A 23 -10.45 -43.06 -0.36
C MET A 23 -9.32 -43.34 0.62
N TYR A 24 -8.87 -44.62 0.69
CA TYR A 24 -7.69 -44.99 1.48
C TYR A 24 -6.45 -44.17 1.09
N ASN A 25 -6.21 -44.02 -0.21
CA ASN A 25 -5.09 -43.24 -0.68
C ASN A 25 -5.28 -41.75 -0.38
N ALA A 26 -6.46 -41.17 -0.46
CA ALA A 26 -6.74 -39.78 -0.10
C ALA A 26 -6.38 -39.52 1.37
N ARG A 27 -6.83 -40.38 2.30
CA ARG A 27 -6.49 -40.30 3.74
C ARG A 27 -4.97 -40.38 3.96
N ARG A 28 -4.32 -41.41 3.42
CA ARG A 28 -2.89 -41.63 3.55
C ARG A 28 -2.07 -40.44 3.01
N LEU A 29 -2.45 -39.86 1.88
CA LEU A 29 -1.78 -38.69 1.30
C LEU A 29 -2.02 -37.43 2.15
N SER A 30 -3.22 -37.29 2.74
CA SER A 30 -3.52 -36.22 3.68
C SER A 30 -2.60 -36.30 4.92
N ASP A 31 -2.46 -37.47 5.53
CA ASP A 31 -1.59 -37.69 6.68
C ASP A 31 -0.12 -37.38 6.34
N GLN A 32 0.32 -37.81 5.15
CA GLN A 32 1.67 -37.52 4.66
C GLN A 32 1.87 -36.02 4.40
N ALA A 33 0.86 -35.33 3.89
CA ALA A 33 0.92 -33.88 3.64
C ALA A 33 1.05 -33.11 4.96
N VAL A 34 0.22 -33.43 5.97
CA VAL A 34 0.30 -32.85 7.31
C VAL A 34 1.68 -33.08 7.94
N LYS A 35 2.21 -34.31 7.81
CA LYS A 35 3.57 -34.62 8.28
C LYS A 35 4.63 -33.79 7.56
N ALA A 36 4.55 -33.68 6.24
CA ALA A 36 5.48 -32.86 5.45
C ALA A 36 5.44 -31.38 5.85
N GLU A 37 4.25 -30.84 6.16
CA GLU A 37 4.11 -29.48 6.70
C GLU A 37 4.78 -29.31 8.06
N SER A 38 4.58 -30.25 8.98
CA SER A 38 5.21 -30.20 10.32
C SER A 38 6.73 -30.30 10.26
N GLU A 39 7.28 -30.93 9.22
CA GLU A 39 8.73 -31.02 8.95
C GLU A 39 9.25 -29.84 8.13
N GLY A 40 8.43 -28.82 7.79
CA GLY A 40 8.81 -27.66 7.00
C GLY A 40 8.99 -27.94 5.50
N ARG A 41 8.66 -29.13 5.00
CA ARG A 41 8.78 -29.53 3.60
C ARG A 41 7.59 -29.02 2.75
N ARG A 42 7.49 -27.71 2.60
CA ARG A 42 6.35 -27.01 1.98
C ARG A 42 6.04 -27.48 0.55
N PHE A 43 7.07 -27.70 -0.27
CA PHE A 43 6.89 -28.14 -1.65
C PHE A 43 6.31 -29.56 -1.71
N ASP A 44 6.82 -30.48 -0.90
CA ASP A 44 6.31 -31.86 -0.82
C ASP A 44 4.87 -31.86 -0.32
N ALA A 45 4.58 -31.09 0.72
CA ALA A 45 3.23 -30.95 1.26
C ALA A 45 2.25 -30.43 0.20
N SER A 46 2.60 -29.41 -0.56
CA SER A 46 1.77 -28.88 -1.64
C SER A 46 1.50 -29.93 -2.73
N THR A 47 2.51 -30.70 -3.11
CA THR A 47 2.37 -31.80 -4.07
C THR A 47 1.41 -32.89 -3.55
N LEU A 48 1.56 -33.26 -2.28
CA LEU A 48 0.68 -34.27 -1.63
C LEU A 48 -0.77 -33.77 -1.53
N TRP A 49 -0.99 -32.51 -1.15
CA TRP A 49 -2.34 -31.91 -1.13
C TRP A 49 -2.97 -31.89 -2.52
N GLY A 50 -2.20 -31.61 -3.58
CA GLY A 50 -2.66 -31.75 -4.96
C GLY A 50 -3.11 -33.17 -5.31
N GLN A 51 -2.39 -34.18 -4.82
CA GLN A 51 -2.79 -35.60 -5.01
C GLN A 51 -4.05 -35.98 -4.20
N VAL A 52 -4.21 -35.40 -2.99
CA VAL A 52 -5.44 -35.58 -2.17
C VAL A 52 -6.66 -35.10 -2.95
N THR A 53 -6.61 -33.91 -3.58
CA THR A 53 -7.73 -33.38 -4.38
C THR A 53 -8.14 -34.35 -5.47
N VAL A 54 -7.19 -34.89 -6.25
CA VAL A 54 -7.45 -35.83 -7.36
C VAL A 54 -8.07 -37.13 -6.85
N LYS A 55 -7.59 -37.67 -5.72
CA LYS A 55 -8.15 -38.92 -5.15
C LYS A 55 -9.54 -38.70 -4.58
N ALA A 56 -9.77 -37.63 -3.87
CA ALA A 56 -11.09 -37.29 -3.33
C ALA A 56 -12.11 -37.03 -4.46
N GLU A 57 -11.73 -36.27 -5.49
CA GLU A 57 -12.56 -36.03 -6.68
C GLU A 57 -12.90 -37.30 -7.40
N THR A 58 -11.98 -38.29 -7.47
CA THR A 58 -12.26 -39.62 -8.04
C THR A 58 -13.35 -40.36 -7.28
N VAL A 59 -13.39 -40.27 -5.95
CA VAL A 59 -14.44 -40.86 -5.12
C VAL A 59 -15.79 -40.20 -5.42
N ILE A 60 -15.82 -38.86 -5.41
CA ILE A 60 -17.04 -38.07 -5.64
C ILE A 60 -17.61 -38.34 -7.04
N ALA A 61 -16.76 -38.29 -8.07
CA ALA A 61 -17.20 -38.43 -9.46
C ALA A 61 -17.71 -39.85 -9.80
N ARG A 62 -17.08 -40.87 -9.24
CA ARG A 62 -17.44 -42.27 -9.55
C ARG A 62 -18.48 -42.87 -8.63
N HIS A 63 -18.59 -42.38 -7.40
CA HIS A 63 -19.41 -42.94 -6.34
C HIS A 63 -20.05 -41.82 -5.49
N PRO A 64 -20.85 -40.92 -6.08
CA PRO A 64 -21.42 -39.75 -5.39
C PRO A 64 -22.33 -40.15 -4.20
N ASP A 65 -23.01 -41.32 -4.29
CA ASP A 65 -23.93 -41.81 -3.25
C ASP A 65 -23.23 -42.74 -2.24
N SER A 66 -21.90 -42.84 -2.27
CA SER A 66 -21.19 -43.67 -1.32
C SER A 66 -21.16 -43.06 0.07
N LYS A 67 -21.11 -43.89 1.12
CA LYS A 67 -20.93 -43.45 2.50
C LYS A 67 -19.64 -42.66 2.73
N TYR A 68 -18.71 -42.68 1.79
CA TYR A 68 -17.43 -41.94 1.84
C TYR A 68 -17.45 -40.60 1.08
N ALA A 69 -18.52 -40.30 0.34
CA ALA A 69 -18.63 -39.06 -0.40
C ALA A 69 -18.55 -37.81 0.51
N PRO A 70 -19.21 -37.77 1.68
CA PRO A 70 -19.06 -36.64 2.62
C PRO A 70 -17.63 -36.41 3.06
N GLU A 71 -16.91 -37.46 3.42
CA GLU A 71 -15.50 -37.38 3.81
C GLU A 71 -14.60 -36.98 2.63
N ALA A 72 -14.89 -37.49 1.43
CA ALA A 72 -14.15 -37.09 0.23
C ALA A 72 -14.30 -35.59 -0.06
N TYR A 73 -15.51 -35.02 0.10
CA TYR A 73 -15.76 -33.61 0.01
C TYR A 73 -14.95 -32.80 1.08
N ALA A 74 -14.94 -33.31 2.32
CA ALA A 74 -14.17 -32.66 3.40
C ALA A 74 -12.67 -32.63 3.10
N LEU A 75 -12.08 -33.77 2.71
CA LEU A 75 -10.67 -33.87 2.35
C LEU A 75 -10.31 -33.04 1.11
N MET A 76 -11.19 -33.00 0.10
CA MET A 76 -11.02 -32.17 -1.08
C MET A 76 -11.04 -30.69 -0.72
N GLY A 77 -11.95 -30.25 0.13
CA GLY A 77 -12.07 -28.91 0.60
C GLY A 77 -10.86 -28.49 1.46
N GLN A 78 -10.44 -29.32 2.40
CA GLN A 78 -9.23 -29.12 3.20
C GLN A 78 -7.99 -28.97 2.30
N ALA A 79 -7.81 -29.87 1.33
CA ALA A 79 -6.69 -29.84 0.43
C ALA A 79 -6.67 -28.55 -0.43
N HIS A 80 -7.81 -28.13 -0.95
CA HIS A 80 -7.90 -26.85 -1.66
C HIS A 80 -7.61 -25.66 -0.74
N ALA A 81 -8.07 -25.66 0.50
CA ALA A 81 -7.77 -24.60 1.47
C ALA A 81 -6.26 -24.53 1.77
N ARG A 82 -5.62 -25.68 1.99
CA ARG A 82 -4.16 -25.79 2.19
C ARG A 82 -3.34 -25.30 0.98
N LEU A 83 -3.89 -25.43 -0.21
CA LEU A 83 -3.31 -24.92 -1.45
C LEU A 83 -3.64 -23.45 -1.72
N GLY A 84 -4.30 -22.74 -0.78
CA GLY A 84 -4.72 -21.35 -0.94
C GLY A 84 -5.85 -21.13 -1.94
N ASN A 85 -6.55 -22.19 -2.33
CA ASN A 85 -7.62 -22.12 -3.32
C ASN A 85 -9.01 -22.14 -2.66
N CYS A 86 -9.30 -21.12 -1.88
CA CYS A 86 -10.55 -21.00 -1.12
C CYS A 86 -11.80 -20.93 -2.01
N THR A 87 -11.66 -20.47 -3.25
CA THR A 87 -12.77 -20.45 -4.22
C THR A 87 -13.27 -21.88 -4.53
N ARG A 88 -12.37 -22.88 -4.59
CA ARG A 88 -12.71 -24.29 -4.77
C ARG A 88 -12.96 -25.02 -3.46
N ALA A 89 -12.28 -24.64 -2.39
CA ALA A 89 -12.44 -25.24 -1.07
C ALA A 89 -13.86 -25.03 -0.53
N ARG A 90 -14.38 -23.81 -0.63
CA ARG A 90 -15.69 -23.45 -0.06
C ARG A 90 -16.84 -24.37 -0.50
N PRO A 91 -17.14 -24.54 -1.80
CA PRO A 91 -18.27 -25.39 -2.20
C PRO A 91 -18.07 -26.86 -1.81
N ALA A 92 -16.83 -27.35 -1.76
CA ALA A 92 -16.54 -28.70 -1.30
C ALA A 92 -16.84 -28.86 0.20
N LEU A 93 -16.37 -27.90 1.04
CA LEU A 93 -16.63 -27.93 2.47
C LEU A 93 -18.12 -27.74 2.80
N GLU A 94 -18.81 -26.86 2.08
CA GLU A 94 -20.27 -26.69 2.20
C GLU A 94 -21.02 -27.98 1.87
N SER A 95 -20.62 -28.69 0.80
CA SER A 95 -21.20 -30.02 0.43
C SER A 95 -20.90 -31.06 1.48
N ALA A 96 -19.72 -31.08 2.06
CA ALA A 96 -19.35 -31.95 3.14
C ALA A 96 -20.25 -31.75 4.38
N LEU A 97 -20.40 -30.48 4.79
CA LEU A 97 -21.20 -30.12 5.96
C LEU A 97 -22.71 -30.31 5.79
N ALA A 98 -23.20 -30.23 4.55
CA ALA A 98 -24.61 -30.55 4.23
C ALA A 98 -24.91 -32.06 4.27
N SER A 99 -23.87 -32.88 4.37
CA SER A 99 -23.96 -34.34 4.35
C SER A 99 -23.76 -34.92 5.75
N SER A 100 -23.97 -36.23 5.91
CA SER A 100 -23.78 -36.96 7.17
C SER A 100 -22.29 -37.21 7.44
N LEU A 101 -21.57 -36.18 7.89
CA LEU A 101 -20.20 -36.30 8.41
C LEU A 101 -20.19 -36.74 9.87
N ASP A 102 -19.11 -37.42 10.26
CA ASP A 102 -18.75 -37.57 11.67
C ASP A 102 -18.56 -36.21 12.34
N SER A 103 -18.96 -36.10 13.61
CA SER A 103 -18.96 -34.81 14.33
C SER A 103 -17.59 -34.17 14.42
N ALA A 104 -16.53 -34.93 14.64
CA ALA A 104 -15.16 -34.41 14.70
C ALA A 104 -14.73 -33.85 13.34
N MET A 105 -14.99 -34.59 12.27
CA MET A 105 -14.66 -34.19 10.90
C MET A 105 -15.51 -33.00 10.44
N ALA A 106 -16.77 -32.90 10.90
CA ALA A 106 -17.61 -31.73 10.63
C ALA A 106 -17.07 -30.46 11.27
N LEU A 107 -16.55 -30.53 12.50
CA LEU A 107 -15.92 -29.36 13.17
C LEU A 107 -14.62 -28.94 12.48
N GLU A 108 -13.81 -29.90 12.03
CA GLU A 108 -12.61 -29.58 11.23
C GLU A 108 -12.97 -28.95 9.88
N ALA A 109 -13.96 -29.48 9.17
CA ALA A 109 -14.44 -28.91 7.92
C ALA A 109 -14.98 -27.47 8.11
N GLU A 110 -15.69 -27.22 9.23
CA GLU A 110 -16.17 -25.89 9.59
C GLU A 110 -15.02 -24.93 9.87
N LEU A 111 -13.92 -25.40 10.50
CA LEU A 111 -12.71 -24.55 10.72
C LEU A 111 -12.06 -24.16 9.40
N TRP A 112 -11.90 -25.11 8.47
CA TRP A 112 -11.37 -24.81 7.14
C TRP A 112 -12.27 -23.87 6.35
N LEU A 113 -13.59 -24.08 6.45
CA LEU A 113 -14.56 -23.20 5.81
C LEU A 113 -14.50 -21.78 6.38
N ALA A 114 -14.40 -21.62 7.70
CA ALA A 114 -14.22 -20.33 8.34
C ALA A 114 -12.94 -19.61 7.86
N GLY A 115 -11.83 -20.35 7.75
CA GLY A 115 -10.59 -19.85 7.17
C GLY A 115 -10.78 -19.37 5.74
N CYS A 116 -11.43 -20.16 4.91
CA CYS A 116 -11.72 -19.77 3.53
C CYS A 116 -12.67 -18.58 3.40
N TYR A 117 -13.63 -18.40 4.30
CA TYR A 117 -14.43 -17.17 4.33
C TYR A 117 -13.56 -15.95 4.62
N ALA A 118 -12.63 -16.05 5.58
CA ALA A 118 -11.69 -14.97 5.90
C ALA A 118 -10.78 -14.63 4.71
N ASP A 119 -10.20 -15.64 4.04
CA ASP A 119 -9.32 -15.46 2.88
C ASP A 119 -10.04 -14.86 1.65
N LEU A 120 -11.35 -15.09 1.54
CA LEU A 120 -12.21 -14.49 0.51
C LEU A 120 -12.72 -13.10 0.89
N GLY A 121 -12.28 -12.53 2.03
CA GLY A 121 -12.71 -11.22 2.51
C GLY A 121 -14.08 -11.21 3.21
N LEU A 122 -14.71 -12.36 3.39
CA LEU A 122 -16.01 -12.53 4.05
C LEU A 122 -15.82 -12.70 5.57
N HIS A 123 -15.17 -11.71 6.17
CA HIS A 123 -14.70 -11.78 7.56
C HIS A 123 -15.85 -11.87 8.58
N GLN A 124 -17.02 -11.29 8.30
CA GLN A 124 -18.14 -11.35 9.24
C GLN A 124 -18.71 -12.79 9.37
N GLU A 125 -18.79 -13.48 8.25
CA GLU A 125 -19.18 -14.90 8.19
C GLU A 125 -18.12 -15.79 8.88
N ALA A 126 -16.83 -15.47 8.65
CA ALA A 126 -15.72 -16.15 9.33
C ALA A 126 -15.80 -15.97 10.85
N ILE A 127 -16.01 -14.75 11.33
CA ILE A 127 -16.16 -14.43 12.76
C ILE A 127 -17.27 -15.26 13.39
N THR A 128 -18.45 -15.28 12.76
CA THR A 128 -19.61 -16.06 13.26
C THR A 128 -19.30 -17.55 13.39
N ARG A 129 -18.57 -18.13 12.40
CA ARG A 129 -18.17 -19.53 12.41
C ARG A 129 -17.13 -19.83 13.48
N TYR A 130 -16.11 -18.98 13.60
CA TYR A 130 -15.09 -19.12 14.66
C TYR A 130 -15.69 -19.04 16.06
N GLN A 131 -16.63 -18.12 16.31
CA GLN A 131 -17.33 -18.03 17.59
C GLN A 131 -18.11 -19.30 17.93
N ARG A 132 -18.77 -19.91 16.92
CA ARG A 132 -19.46 -21.18 17.10
C ARG A 132 -18.48 -22.30 17.45
N LEU A 133 -17.35 -22.37 16.73
CA LEU A 133 -16.31 -23.38 16.96
C LEU A 133 -15.70 -23.27 18.36
N ILE A 134 -15.50 -22.05 18.86
CA ILE A 134 -15.03 -21.81 20.24
C ILE A 134 -16.03 -22.32 21.29
N ALA A 135 -17.33 -22.26 21.00
CA ALA A 135 -18.37 -22.69 21.93
C ALA A 135 -18.54 -24.23 22.00
N VAL A 136 -18.18 -24.95 20.94
CA VAL A 136 -18.49 -26.40 20.82
C VAL A 136 -17.26 -27.28 20.56
N GLY A 137 -16.10 -26.68 20.27
CA GLY A 137 -14.87 -27.39 19.91
C GLY A 137 -14.12 -27.92 21.15
N GLY A 138 -13.21 -28.88 20.91
CA GLY A 138 -12.21 -29.27 21.90
C GLY A 138 -11.03 -28.28 21.90
N PRO A 139 -10.08 -28.42 22.86
CA PRO A 139 -9.03 -27.41 23.12
C PRO A 139 -8.21 -26.98 21.90
N ASP A 140 -7.82 -27.92 21.05
CA ASP A 140 -6.98 -27.62 19.87
C ASP A 140 -7.77 -26.86 18.79
N LEU A 141 -9.03 -27.27 18.58
CA LEU A 141 -9.93 -26.63 17.64
C LEU A 141 -10.30 -25.21 18.13
N GLU A 142 -10.61 -25.10 19.40
CA GLU A 142 -10.91 -23.82 20.06
C GLU A 142 -9.75 -22.85 19.94
N ARG A 143 -8.51 -23.30 20.18
CA ARG A 143 -7.30 -22.50 20.00
C ARG A 143 -7.15 -22.03 18.54
N SER A 144 -7.31 -22.92 17.59
CA SER A 144 -7.24 -22.60 16.15
C SER A 144 -8.31 -21.61 15.73
N ALA A 145 -9.54 -21.80 16.22
CA ALA A 145 -10.64 -20.87 15.98
C ALA A 145 -10.41 -19.47 16.59
N ARG A 146 -9.82 -19.40 17.81
CA ARG A 146 -9.43 -18.10 18.40
C ARG A 146 -8.39 -17.36 17.57
N ILE A 147 -7.40 -18.06 17.03
CA ILE A 147 -6.40 -17.46 16.12
C ILE A 147 -7.09 -16.84 14.90
N GLY A 148 -8.00 -17.61 14.24
CA GLY A 148 -8.77 -17.13 13.11
C GLY A 148 -9.68 -15.95 13.45
N LEU A 149 -10.32 -16.00 14.62
CA LEU A 149 -11.16 -14.91 15.13
C LEU A 149 -10.36 -13.63 15.37
N VAL A 150 -9.21 -13.69 16.05
CA VAL A 150 -8.32 -12.55 16.28
C VAL A 150 -7.89 -11.91 14.97
N ARG A 151 -7.49 -12.70 13.97
CA ARG A 151 -7.14 -12.21 12.64
C ARG A 151 -8.29 -11.49 11.96
N SER A 152 -9.48 -12.09 11.97
CA SER A 152 -10.66 -11.52 11.33
C SER A 152 -11.16 -10.24 12.01
N LEU A 153 -11.14 -10.18 13.34
CA LEU A 153 -11.49 -8.98 14.11
C LEU A 153 -10.53 -7.82 13.80
N ARG A 154 -9.24 -8.09 13.72
CA ARG A 154 -8.23 -7.08 13.38
C ARG A 154 -8.48 -6.47 12.01
N VAL A 155 -8.77 -7.28 11.00
CA VAL A 155 -9.03 -6.83 9.62
C VAL A 155 -10.35 -6.06 9.49
N THR A 156 -11.36 -6.42 10.27
CA THR A 156 -12.68 -5.74 10.26
C THR A 156 -12.76 -4.46 11.09
N GLY A 157 -11.61 -3.94 11.55
CA GLY A 157 -11.57 -2.70 12.32
C GLY A 157 -12.03 -2.84 13.78
N ARG A 158 -12.03 -4.06 14.32
CA ARG A 158 -12.36 -4.40 15.71
C ARG A 158 -11.14 -4.90 16.49
N PRO A 159 -9.99 -4.17 16.46
CA PRO A 159 -8.77 -4.64 17.10
C PRO A 159 -8.86 -4.70 18.62
N ASP A 160 -9.69 -3.87 19.25
CA ASP A 160 -9.89 -3.92 20.71
C ASP A 160 -10.57 -5.22 21.17
N ASP A 161 -11.52 -5.75 20.38
CA ASP A 161 -12.12 -7.06 20.66
C ASP A 161 -11.07 -8.18 20.50
N ALA A 162 -10.16 -8.05 19.53
CA ALA A 162 -9.05 -8.98 19.36
C ALA A 162 -8.09 -8.94 20.59
N VAL A 163 -7.84 -7.75 21.13
CA VAL A 163 -7.01 -7.57 22.34
C VAL A 163 -7.65 -8.27 23.55
N GLN A 164 -8.96 -8.13 23.77
CA GLN A 164 -9.65 -8.85 24.84
C GLN A 164 -9.46 -10.38 24.78
N ILE A 165 -9.46 -10.94 23.57
CA ILE A 165 -9.24 -12.38 23.37
C ILE A 165 -7.80 -12.77 23.74
N ILE A 166 -6.80 -12.02 23.29
CA ILE A 166 -5.40 -12.35 23.55
C ILE A 166 -5.00 -12.13 25.02
N GLU A 167 -5.65 -11.20 25.73
CA GLU A 167 -5.47 -10.98 27.16
C GLU A 167 -6.07 -12.15 27.99
N ALA A 168 -7.24 -12.64 27.57
CA ALA A 168 -7.85 -13.82 28.20
C ALA A 168 -7.12 -15.13 27.88
N HIS A 169 -6.36 -15.18 26.78
CA HIS A 169 -5.66 -16.37 26.29
C HIS A 169 -4.19 -16.06 25.95
N PRO A 170 -3.33 -15.89 26.98
CA PRO A 170 -1.91 -15.55 26.81
C PRO A 170 -1.08 -16.69 26.18
N ASP A 171 -1.64 -17.90 26.05
CA ASP A 171 -1.09 -19.06 25.35
C ASP A 171 -1.17 -18.97 23.83
N LEU A 172 -1.92 -17.99 23.29
CA LEU A 172 -1.97 -17.75 21.84
C LEU A 172 -0.59 -17.35 21.30
N PRO A 173 -0.29 -17.67 20.02
CA PRO A 173 1.01 -17.38 19.42
C PRO A 173 1.41 -15.91 19.59
N ALA A 174 2.68 -15.67 19.91
CA ALA A 174 3.20 -14.33 20.15
C ALA A 174 3.00 -13.38 18.96
N LEU A 175 3.10 -13.91 17.74
CA LEU A 175 2.82 -13.14 16.50
C LEU A 175 1.37 -12.63 16.44
N GLU A 176 0.40 -13.45 16.82
CA GLU A 176 -1.02 -13.02 16.82
C GLU A 176 -1.27 -11.95 17.88
N ARG A 177 -0.66 -12.13 19.06
CA ARG A 177 -0.71 -11.15 20.15
C ARG A 177 -0.08 -9.83 19.72
N LEU A 178 1.12 -9.86 19.14
CA LEU A 178 1.81 -8.68 18.65
C LEU A 178 0.97 -7.94 17.59
N SER A 179 0.42 -8.69 16.65
CA SER A 179 -0.39 -8.12 15.56
C SER A 179 -1.69 -7.48 16.05
N ALA A 180 -2.35 -8.08 17.04
CA ALA A 180 -3.57 -7.53 17.64
C ALA A 180 -3.27 -6.26 18.44
N LEU A 181 -2.22 -6.28 19.27
CA LEU A 181 -1.77 -5.11 20.04
C LEU A 181 -1.38 -3.95 19.13
N ALA A 182 -0.64 -4.22 18.06
CA ALA A 182 -0.25 -3.20 17.09
C ALA A 182 -1.46 -2.55 16.40
N ALA A 183 -2.41 -3.38 15.93
CA ALA A 183 -3.63 -2.88 15.29
C ALA A 183 -4.52 -2.07 16.24
N ALA A 184 -4.48 -2.36 17.55
CA ALA A 184 -5.19 -1.62 18.58
C ALA A 184 -4.43 -0.39 19.10
N GLY A 185 -3.20 -0.14 18.63
CA GLY A 185 -2.40 0.99 19.08
C GLY A 185 -1.85 0.86 20.51
N ARG A 186 -1.66 -0.39 21.01
CA ARG A 186 -1.15 -0.65 22.35
C ARG A 186 0.39 -0.56 22.39
N GLY A 187 0.93 0.62 22.06
CA GLY A 187 2.36 0.89 21.87
C GLY A 187 3.29 0.26 22.89
N PRO A 188 3.16 0.55 24.21
CA PRO A 188 4.06 -0.01 25.23
C PRO A 188 4.06 -1.54 25.25
N ALA A 189 2.89 -2.18 25.11
CA ALA A 189 2.79 -3.64 25.09
C ALA A 189 3.40 -4.24 23.80
N VAL A 190 3.28 -3.54 22.67
CA VAL A 190 3.94 -3.92 21.42
C VAL A 190 5.45 -3.90 21.57
N LEU A 191 6.02 -2.83 22.12
CA LEU A 191 7.48 -2.71 22.30
C LEU A 191 8.01 -3.81 23.21
N THR A 192 7.37 -4.06 24.35
CA THR A 192 7.77 -5.14 25.28
C THR A 192 7.73 -6.51 24.63
N LEU A 193 6.68 -6.81 23.85
CA LEU A 193 6.58 -8.11 23.17
C LEU A 193 7.56 -8.21 22.01
N ALA A 194 7.80 -7.11 21.29
CA ALA A 194 8.78 -7.03 20.22
C ALA A 194 10.18 -7.36 20.72
N ASP A 195 10.62 -6.75 21.82
CA ASP A 195 11.93 -7.04 22.44
C ASP A 195 12.10 -8.53 22.75
N SER A 196 11.05 -9.17 23.28
CA SER A 196 11.11 -10.60 23.59
C SER A 196 11.21 -11.47 22.33
N LEU A 197 10.55 -11.10 21.23
CA LEU A 197 10.61 -11.82 19.95
C LEU A 197 11.96 -11.62 19.25
N ILE A 198 12.51 -10.42 19.30
CA ILE A 198 13.85 -10.10 18.76
C ILE A 198 14.91 -10.89 19.55
N ALA A 199 14.83 -10.88 20.89
CA ALA A 199 15.76 -11.63 21.73
C ALA A 199 15.65 -13.16 21.50
N ALA A 200 14.46 -13.67 21.18
CA ALA A 200 14.26 -15.07 20.79
C ALA A 200 14.75 -15.41 19.38
N GLY A 201 15.15 -14.44 18.61
CA GLY A 201 15.58 -14.63 17.21
C GLY A 201 14.46 -15.02 16.26
N ASP A 202 13.22 -14.65 16.52
CA ASP A 202 12.08 -15.03 15.70
C ASP A 202 12.10 -14.26 14.35
N SER A 203 12.48 -14.99 13.30
CA SER A 203 12.53 -14.47 11.92
C SER A 203 11.18 -14.47 11.21
N THR A 204 10.11 -14.95 11.85
CA THR A 204 8.78 -15.06 11.22
C THR A 204 7.94 -13.80 11.36
N VAL A 205 8.37 -12.83 12.18
CA VAL A 205 7.63 -11.60 12.45
C VAL A 205 7.65 -10.67 11.22
N PRO A 206 6.48 -10.30 10.67
CA PRO A 206 6.38 -9.38 9.55
C PRO A 206 6.46 -7.93 10.05
N TRP A 207 7.65 -7.49 10.45
CA TRP A 207 7.89 -6.20 11.12
C TRP A 207 7.26 -5.01 10.38
N ASP A 208 7.36 -4.97 9.04
CA ASP A 208 6.82 -3.86 8.26
C ASP A 208 5.30 -3.74 8.37
N SER A 209 4.61 -4.89 8.44
CA SER A 209 3.16 -4.93 8.68
C SER A 209 2.81 -4.47 10.10
N VAL A 210 3.56 -4.94 11.10
CA VAL A 210 3.34 -4.59 12.51
C VAL A 210 3.55 -3.09 12.72
N ILE A 211 4.65 -2.53 12.19
CA ILE A 211 4.94 -1.09 12.21
C ILE A 211 3.80 -0.32 11.52
N GLY A 212 3.33 -0.80 10.36
CA GLY A 212 2.25 -0.17 9.62
C GLY A 212 0.92 -0.13 10.40
N TRP A 213 0.53 -1.24 11.04
CA TRP A 213 -0.69 -1.28 11.86
C TRP A 213 -0.58 -0.37 13.09
N LEU A 214 0.56 -0.36 13.78
CA LEU A 214 0.79 0.50 14.92
C LEU A 214 0.78 1.98 14.51
N ALA A 215 1.42 2.34 13.40
CA ALA A 215 1.51 3.71 12.91
C ALA A 215 0.14 4.33 12.57
N ALA A 216 -0.84 3.52 12.18
CA ALA A 216 -2.20 3.96 11.92
C ALA A 216 -2.94 4.47 13.19
N ARG A 217 -2.45 4.12 14.37
CA ARG A 217 -3.04 4.45 15.68
C ARG A 217 -2.11 5.26 16.57
N ASP A 218 -0.83 4.92 16.57
CA ASP A 218 0.22 5.53 17.39
C ASP A 218 1.52 5.60 16.59
N ARG A 219 1.71 6.73 15.88
CA ARG A 219 2.90 6.94 15.06
C ARG A 219 4.19 7.07 15.88
N LEU A 220 4.08 7.52 17.16
CA LEU A 220 5.25 7.65 18.02
C LEU A 220 5.76 6.28 18.48
N ALA A 221 4.84 5.43 18.91
CA ALA A 221 5.19 4.05 19.25
C ALA A 221 5.68 3.26 18.02
N ALA A 222 5.12 3.52 16.83
CA ALA A 222 5.59 2.91 15.59
C ALA A 222 7.02 3.35 15.24
N SER A 223 7.34 4.62 15.44
CA SER A 223 8.70 5.14 15.27
C SER A 223 9.68 4.49 16.25
N ALA A 224 9.29 4.33 17.52
CA ALA A 224 10.09 3.59 18.49
C ALA A 224 10.25 2.11 18.09
N LEU A 225 9.21 1.48 17.55
CA LEU A 225 9.29 0.11 17.06
C LEU A 225 10.26 -0.05 15.88
N VAL A 226 10.40 0.95 15.01
CA VAL A 226 11.45 0.95 13.97
C VAL A 226 12.83 0.86 14.59
N ASP A 227 13.09 1.62 15.67
CA ASP A 227 14.37 1.60 16.37
C ASP A 227 14.63 0.27 17.10
N HIS A 228 13.60 -0.34 17.70
CA HIS A 228 13.70 -1.66 18.34
C HIS A 228 13.94 -2.78 17.32
N ALA A 229 13.27 -2.70 16.16
CA ALA A 229 13.33 -3.73 15.12
C ALA A 229 14.57 -3.62 14.20
N ASP A 230 15.51 -2.72 14.44
CA ASP A 230 16.75 -2.60 13.69
C ASP A 230 17.67 -3.81 13.87
N SER A 231 17.67 -4.37 15.09
CA SER A 231 18.43 -5.57 15.49
C SER A 231 17.71 -6.89 15.23
N ALA A 232 16.51 -6.85 14.64
CA ALA A 232 15.73 -8.06 14.37
C ALA A 232 16.39 -8.96 13.31
N PRO A 233 16.22 -10.29 13.40
CA PRO A 233 16.78 -11.23 12.42
C PRO A 233 16.37 -10.88 10.98
N GLY A 234 17.34 -10.89 10.06
CA GLY A 234 17.11 -10.62 8.63
C GLY A 234 17.01 -9.14 8.24
N VAL A 235 17.20 -8.22 9.18
CA VAL A 235 17.27 -6.79 8.87
C VAL A 235 18.63 -6.46 8.25
N THR A 236 18.57 -5.98 7.01
CA THR A 236 19.74 -5.46 6.28
C THR A 236 19.74 -3.92 6.35
N PRO A 237 20.88 -3.25 6.09
CA PRO A 237 20.91 -1.80 6.00
C PRO A 237 19.87 -1.21 5.04
N ALA A 238 19.60 -1.90 3.93
CA ALA A 238 18.59 -1.48 2.96
C ALA A 238 17.15 -1.56 3.54
N VAL A 239 16.85 -2.62 4.30
CA VAL A 239 15.56 -2.78 4.99
C VAL A 239 15.39 -1.69 6.03
N LEU A 240 16.40 -1.45 6.86
CA LEU A 240 16.37 -0.41 7.88
C LEU A 240 16.21 0.99 7.26
N ALA A 241 17.00 1.31 6.22
CA ALA A 241 16.89 2.58 5.53
C ALA A 241 15.48 2.83 4.96
N ASN A 242 14.85 1.81 4.36
CA ASN A 242 13.47 1.93 3.86
C ASN A 242 12.45 2.13 5.00
N ARG A 243 12.64 1.48 6.15
CA ARG A 243 11.80 1.70 7.34
C ARG A 243 11.93 3.11 7.87
N LEU A 244 13.15 3.62 7.97
CA LEU A 244 13.45 5.00 8.40
C LEU A 244 12.85 6.03 7.43
N LEU A 245 12.93 5.79 6.11
CA LEU A 245 12.27 6.63 5.10
C LEU A 245 10.75 6.67 5.30
N ALA A 246 10.14 5.49 5.42
CA ALA A 246 8.70 5.39 5.63
C ALA A 246 8.29 6.03 6.97
N ASP A 247 9.14 5.92 8.00
CA ASP A 247 8.91 6.56 9.29
C ASP A 247 9.00 8.08 9.19
N GLY A 248 10.03 8.63 8.58
CA GLY A 248 10.17 10.07 8.33
C GLY A 248 8.97 10.66 7.58
N ALA A 249 8.45 9.95 6.58
CA ALA A 249 7.29 10.38 5.83
C ALA A 249 6.00 10.48 6.69
N ARG A 250 5.88 9.71 7.78
CA ARG A 250 4.74 9.79 8.72
C ARG A 250 4.72 11.08 9.54
N PHE A 251 5.84 11.80 9.62
CA PHE A 251 6.00 13.04 10.37
C PHE A 251 6.01 14.28 9.46
N ALA A 252 5.17 14.31 8.43
CA ALA A 252 5.07 15.44 7.50
C ALA A 252 4.70 16.77 8.20
N ASP A 253 4.05 16.71 9.37
CA ASP A 253 3.67 17.82 10.25
C ASP A 253 4.73 18.14 11.32
N ASP A 254 5.78 17.32 11.46
CA ASP A 254 6.92 17.54 12.36
C ASP A 254 8.23 17.46 11.54
N PRO A 255 8.62 18.56 10.89
CA PRO A 255 9.80 18.57 10.00
C PRO A 255 11.13 18.23 10.70
N ALA A 256 11.24 18.51 12.00
CA ALA A 256 12.45 18.19 12.76
C ALA A 256 12.61 16.70 12.93
N ARG A 257 11.54 16.01 13.29
CA ARG A 257 11.52 14.55 13.42
C ARG A 257 11.66 13.86 12.06
N ALA A 258 10.94 14.34 11.04
CA ALA A 258 11.09 13.83 9.68
C ALA A 258 12.55 13.93 9.20
N ARG A 259 13.21 15.07 9.41
CA ARG A 259 14.62 15.29 9.08
C ARG A 259 15.51 14.27 9.77
N ALA A 260 15.37 14.09 11.08
CA ALA A 260 16.20 13.14 11.84
C ALA A 260 16.08 11.71 11.26
N ARG A 261 14.87 11.26 10.87
CA ARG A 261 14.66 9.94 10.26
C ARG A 261 15.28 9.84 8.87
N PHE A 262 15.14 10.87 8.04
CA PHE A 262 15.77 10.90 6.71
C PHE A 262 17.29 10.95 6.78
N GLU A 263 17.87 11.64 7.74
CA GLU A 263 19.33 11.65 7.97
C GLU A 263 19.83 10.27 8.36
N LEU A 264 19.15 9.57 9.28
CA LEU A 264 19.47 8.20 9.63
C LEU A 264 19.35 7.25 8.42
N ALA A 265 18.34 7.43 7.57
CA ALA A 265 18.17 6.62 6.36
C ALA A 265 19.28 6.88 5.33
N ARG A 266 19.69 8.15 5.14
CA ARG A 266 20.78 8.57 4.24
C ARG A 266 22.12 7.93 4.64
N ASP A 267 22.36 7.82 5.94
CA ASP A 267 23.65 7.38 6.49
C ASP A 267 23.80 5.86 6.54
N GLN A 268 22.77 5.08 6.12
CA GLN A 268 22.85 3.63 6.06
C GLN A 268 23.78 3.18 4.93
N THR A 269 24.90 2.57 5.29
CA THR A 269 25.87 2.03 4.31
C THR A 269 25.31 0.80 3.61
N GLY A 270 25.48 0.71 2.28
CA GLY A 270 24.96 -0.41 1.49
C GLY A 270 23.48 -0.29 1.09
N ALA A 271 22.86 0.87 1.31
CA ALA A 271 21.45 1.16 0.96
C ALA A 271 21.35 2.33 -0.05
N ALA A 272 22.09 2.27 -1.16
CA ALA A 272 22.27 3.38 -2.10
C ALA A 272 20.94 4.02 -2.58
N ASP A 273 19.95 3.20 -2.94
CA ASP A 273 18.65 3.69 -3.43
C ASP A 273 17.87 4.41 -2.33
N ALA A 274 17.83 3.84 -1.12
CA ALA A 274 17.17 4.45 0.02
C ALA A 274 17.90 5.73 0.49
N ALA A 275 19.24 5.73 0.45
CA ALA A 275 20.03 6.91 0.75
C ALA A 275 19.76 8.05 -0.25
N ALA A 276 19.64 7.74 -1.54
CA ALA A 276 19.25 8.70 -2.56
C ALA A 276 17.83 9.27 -2.33
N ALA A 277 16.88 8.40 -1.97
CA ALA A 277 15.54 8.84 -1.61
C ALA A 277 15.55 9.75 -0.38
N ALA A 278 16.34 9.41 0.64
CA ALA A 278 16.48 10.21 1.85
C ALA A 278 17.06 11.62 1.56
N ARG A 279 18.11 11.72 0.72
CA ARG A 279 18.64 13.02 0.29
C ARG A 279 17.59 13.86 -0.42
N LEU A 280 16.80 13.25 -1.30
CA LEU A 280 15.74 13.96 -2.01
C LEU A 280 14.63 14.45 -1.06
N GLU A 281 14.25 13.64 -0.05
CA GLU A 281 13.27 14.06 0.96
C GLU A 281 13.83 15.17 1.87
N LEU A 282 15.12 15.15 2.21
CA LEU A 282 15.78 16.24 2.93
C LEU A 282 15.73 17.56 2.12
N ILE A 283 16.03 17.53 0.83
CA ILE A 283 15.90 18.69 -0.06
C ILE A 283 14.43 19.17 -0.11
N ARG A 284 13.46 18.27 -0.18
CA ARG A 284 12.03 18.64 -0.13
C ARG A 284 11.64 19.33 1.18
N LEU A 285 12.17 18.88 2.31
CA LEU A 285 11.95 19.53 3.60
C LEU A 285 12.58 20.96 3.62
N GLU A 286 13.72 21.12 3.02
CA GLU A 286 14.35 22.45 2.89
C GLU A 286 13.52 23.38 2.01
N ILE A 287 13.05 22.91 0.87
CA ILE A 287 12.16 23.68 -0.01
C ILE A 287 10.91 24.17 0.73
N ARG A 288 10.30 23.34 1.57
CA ARG A 288 9.11 23.72 2.37
C ARG A 288 9.40 24.87 3.34
N SER A 289 10.64 25.02 3.80
CA SER A 289 11.05 26.06 4.74
C SER A 289 11.47 27.36 4.07
N VAL A 290 11.74 27.35 2.76
CA VAL A 290 12.15 28.51 1.98
C VAL A 290 11.14 29.65 2.11
N ALA A 291 11.62 30.85 2.42
CA ALA A 291 10.82 32.05 2.52
C ALA A 291 11.16 33.11 1.47
N ALA A 292 12.37 33.07 0.93
CA ALA A 292 12.87 34.05 -0.03
C ALA A 292 13.42 33.37 -1.30
N ARG A 293 13.43 34.12 -2.41
CA ARG A 293 13.90 33.64 -3.72
C ARG A 293 15.39 33.21 -3.68
N GLU A 294 16.19 33.90 -2.93
CA GLU A 294 17.63 33.68 -2.84
C GLU A 294 17.99 32.36 -2.23
N GLU A 295 17.13 31.83 -1.36
CA GLU A 295 17.28 30.53 -0.70
C GLU A 295 17.10 29.35 -1.68
N LEU A 296 16.57 29.57 -2.89
CA LEU A 296 16.39 28.54 -3.90
C LEU A 296 17.70 28.14 -4.59
N SER A 297 18.70 29.00 -4.66
CA SER A 297 19.94 28.76 -5.41
C SER A 297 20.74 27.55 -4.87
N PRO A 298 21.01 27.42 -3.56
CA PRO A 298 21.73 26.27 -3.03
C PRO A 298 20.99 24.95 -3.22
N LEU A 299 19.66 25.01 -3.27
CA LEU A 299 18.82 23.82 -3.52
C LEU A 299 18.90 23.35 -4.97
N LEU A 300 19.07 24.30 -5.92
CA LEU A 300 19.32 23.95 -7.33
C LEU A 300 20.66 23.24 -7.50
N ASP A 301 21.68 23.66 -6.77
CA ASP A 301 23.02 23.03 -6.79
C ASP A 301 22.96 21.63 -6.17
N ALA A 302 22.28 21.46 -5.04
CA ALA A 302 22.08 20.17 -4.40
C ALA A 302 21.32 19.19 -5.34
N LEU A 303 20.27 19.67 -6.01
CA LEU A 303 19.52 18.87 -6.98
C LEU A 303 20.34 18.53 -8.23
N ALA A 304 21.24 19.40 -8.68
CA ALA A 304 22.13 19.12 -9.82
C ALA A 304 23.02 17.90 -9.54
N ASN A 305 23.53 17.75 -8.32
CA ASN A 305 24.29 16.57 -7.90
C ASN A 305 23.42 15.30 -7.93
N GLU A 306 22.20 15.35 -7.41
CA GLU A 306 21.27 14.21 -7.45
C GLU A 306 20.85 13.85 -8.89
N VAL A 307 20.74 14.80 -9.81
CA VAL A 307 20.46 14.54 -11.24
C VAL A 307 21.59 13.75 -11.90
N SER A 308 22.85 14.00 -11.53
CA SER A 308 24.00 13.35 -12.16
C SER A 308 24.31 11.96 -11.63
N GLU A 309 23.97 11.65 -10.38
CA GLU A 309 24.51 10.47 -9.68
C GLU A 309 23.42 9.56 -9.06
N SER A 310 22.17 10.03 -8.98
CA SER A 310 21.13 9.33 -8.25
C SER A 310 20.27 8.43 -9.16
N PRO A 311 19.83 7.24 -8.67
CA PRO A 311 18.78 6.46 -9.34
C PRO A 311 17.44 7.20 -9.44
N LEU A 312 17.26 8.29 -8.67
CA LEU A 312 16.09 9.16 -8.69
C LEU A 312 16.29 10.43 -9.55
N ALA A 313 17.26 10.42 -10.46
CA ALA A 313 17.60 11.56 -11.32
C ALA A 313 16.38 12.22 -11.99
N ALA A 314 15.42 11.43 -12.48
CA ALA A 314 14.22 11.97 -13.10
C ALA A 314 13.35 12.80 -12.13
N GLN A 315 13.25 12.39 -10.88
CA GLN A 315 12.50 13.11 -9.84
C GLN A 315 13.25 14.39 -9.43
N ALA A 316 14.57 14.29 -9.23
CA ALA A 316 15.42 15.44 -8.93
C ALA A 316 15.36 16.49 -10.05
N GLN A 317 15.42 16.05 -11.33
CA GLN A 317 15.28 16.91 -12.49
C GLN A 317 13.91 17.60 -12.59
N ALA A 318 12.83 16.88 -12.26
CA ALA A 318 11.48 17.46 -12.25
C ALA A 318 11.37 18.58 -11.19
N LEU A 319 11.93 18.34 -10.00
CA LEU A 319 11.95 19.31 -8.92
C LEU A 319 12.84 20.52 -9.26
N GLN A 320 14.03 20.28 -9.82
CA GLN A 320 14.95 21.31 -10.30
C GLN A 320 14.29 22.22 -11.33
N ARG A 321 13.56 21.64 -12.32
CA ARG A 321 12.81 22.44 -13.31
C ARG A 321 11.72 23.29 -12.65
N SER A 322 10.99 22.76 -11.68
CA SER A 322 9.94 23.51 -10.98
C SER A 322 10.52 24.69 -10.19
N ILE A 323 11.63 24.50 -9.49
CA ILE A 323 12.36 25.57 -8.79
C ILE A 323 12.88 26.61 -9.78
N GLY A 324 13.51 26.16 -10.87
CA GLY A 324 14.04 27.05 -11.91
C GLY A 324 12.96 27.90 -12.56
N GLN A 325 11.76 27.35 -12.80
CA GLN A 325 10.61 28.09 -13.33
C GLN A 325 10.14 29.18 -12.35
N VAL A 326 10.02 28.87 -11.06
CA VAL A 326 9.65 29.87 -10.04
C VAL A 326 10.70 30.96 -9.96
N ALA A 327 11.97 30.59 -9.88
CA ALA A 327 13.08 31.53 -9.80
C ALA A 327 13.10 32.48 -11.02
N ALA A 328 13.06 31.94 -12.24
CA ALA A 328 13.09 32.72 -13.48
C ALA A 328 11.89 33.70 -13.62
N ALA A 329 10.69 33.23 -13.18
CA ALA A 329 9.51 34.08 -13.19
C ALA A 329 9.64 35.26 -12.25
N VAL A 330 10.19 35.06 -11.05
CA VAL A 330 10.46 36.14 -10.09
C VAL A 330 11.55 37.10 -10.62
N ASP A 331 12.68 36.56 -11.07
CA ASP A 331 13.84 37.34 -11.55
C ASP A 331 13.50 38.24 -12.78
N SER A 332 12.55 37.78 -13.62
CA SER A 332 12.08 38.54 -14.79
C SER A 332 10.96 39.52 -14.48
N SER A 333 10.55 39.66 -13.22
CA SER A 333 9.35 40.43 -12.82
C SER A 333 9.77 41.57 -11.88
N THR A 334 10.24 42.69 -12.45
CA THR A 334 10.44 43.92 -11.70
C THR A 334 9.14 44.75 -11.65
N PRO A 335 8.92 45.55 -10.58
CA PRO A 335 7.80 46.49 -10.52
C PRO A 335 7.67 47.32 -11.81
N GLY A 336 6.48 47.35 -12.41
CA GLY A 336 6.24 48.04 -13.68
C GLY A 336 6.60 47.25 -14.95
N SER A 337 7.17 46.04 -14.84
CA SER A 337 7.38 45.17 -16.01
C SER A 337 6.06 44.64 -16.58
N PRO A 338 5.91 44.56 -17.93
CA PRO A 338 4.69 44.02 -18.54
C PRO A 338 4.37 42.59 -18.03
N ALA A 339 3.15 42.39 -17.54
CA ALA A 339 2.68 41.11 -16.98
C ALA A 339 3.59 40.54 -15.86
N GLY A 340 4.36 41.38 -15.17
CA GLY A 340 5.20 40.98 -14.04
C GLY A 340 4.37 40.46 -12.88
N ASP A 341 3.27 41.13 -12.57
CA ASP A 341 2.25 40.74 -11.58
C ASP A 341 1.72 39.33 -11.83
N MET A 342 1.32 39.03 -13.06
CA MET A 342 0.83 37.72 -13.47
C MET A 342 1.93 36.63 -13.33
N ARG A 343 3.17 36.92 -13.78
CA ARG A 343 4.27 35.97 -13.66
C ARG A 343 4.59 35.63 -12.20
N VAL A 344 4.62 36.65 -11.31
CA VAL A 344 4.81 36.45 -9.88
C VAL A 344 3.63 35.68 -9.28
N PHE A 345 2.40 35.95 -9.74
CA PHE A 345 1.22 35.22 -9.26
C PHE A 345 1.32 33.73 -9.63
N ILE A 346 1.63 33.39 -10.87
CA ILE A 346 1.84 32.00 -11.32
C ILE A 346 3.01 31.35 -10.56
N ALA A 347 4.08 32.09 -10.30
CA ALA A 347 5.21 31.61 -9.49
C ALA A 347 4.80 31.31 -8.05
N ALA A 348 3.96 32.16 -7.45
CA ALA A 348 3.44 31.96 -6.10
C ALA A 348 2.53 30.72 -6.02
N GLU A 349 1.65 30.52 -7.00
CA GLU A 349 0.84 29.28 -7.10
C GLU A 349 1.74 28.05 -7.30
N ALA A 350 2.76 28.12 -8.14
CA ALA A 350 3.71 27.02 -8.32
C ALA A 350 4.51 26.73 -7.05
N ALA A 351 4.90 27.77 -6.29
CA ALA A 351 5.55 27.61 -4.99
C ALA A 351 4.63 26.92 -3.98
N ARG A 352 3.33 27.28 -3.96
CA ARG A 352 2.33 26.67 -3.10
C ARG A 352 2.05 25.21 -3.47
N ASP A 353 1.73 24.95 -4.74
CA ASP A 353 1.10 23.69 -5.17
C ASP A 353 2.11 22.63 -5.65
N ARG A 354 3.23 23.07 -6.27
CA ARG A 354 4.23 22.15 -6.83
C ARG A 354 5.44 21.97 -5.92
N LEU A 355 5.90 23.08 -5.30
CA LEU A 355 7.05 23.04 -4.40
C LEU A 355 6.64 22.75 -2.95
N LEU A 356 5.37 22.93 -2.61
CA LEU A 356 4.86 22.86 -1.25
C LEU A 356 5.63 23.79 -0.30
N ALA A 357 6.01 24.98 -0.78
CA ALA A 357 6.75 26.01 -0.10
C ALA A 357 5.83 27.17 0.33
N PRO A 358 5.00 27.01 1.38
CA PRO A 358 3.97 27.97 1.73
C PRO A 358 4.53 29.33 2.14
N ARG A 359 5.72 29.36 2.77
CA ARG A 359 6.37 30.61 3.16
C ARG A 359 6.80 31.43 1.94
N LEU A 360 7.45 30.78 0.96
CA LEU A 360 7.81 31.40 -0.30
C LEU A 360 6.56 31.89 -1.04
N ALA A 361 5.54 31.05 -1.15
CA ALA A 361 4.27 31.43 -1.78
C ALA A 361 3.65 32.67 -1.12
N THR A 362 3.60 32.72 0.22
CA THR A 362 3.12 33.89 0.98
C THR A 362 3.93 35.14 0.65
N THR A 363 5.27 35.03 0.64
CA THR A 363 6.16 36.18 0.29
C THR A 363 5.87 36.66 -1.13
N LEU A 364 5.77 35.75 -2.09
CA LEU A 364 5.50 36.09 -3.50
C LEU A 364 4.10 36.71 -3.66
N PHE A 365 3.07 36.16 -3.05
CA PHE A 365 1.72 36.77 -3.09
C PHE A 365 1.71 38.17 -2.50
N ARG A 366 2.36 38.40 -1.36
CA ARG A 366 2.47 39.76 -0.75
C ARG A 366 3.22 40.74 -1.65
N SER A 367 4.24 40.26 -2.35
CA SER A 367 5.04 41.13 -3.24
C SER A 367 4.21 41.68 -4.42
N ILE A 368 3.14 41.00 -4.83
CA ILE A 368 2.23 41.49 -5.88
C ILE A 368 1.49 42.74 -5.42
N ALA A 369 0.88 42.71 -4.24
CA ALA A 369 0.17 43.86 -3.70
C ALA A 369 1.09 45.06 -3.38
N ALA A 370 2.38 44.79 -3.13
CA ALA A 370 3.40 45.82 -2.91
C ALA A 370 3.93 46.42 -4.21
N GLY A 371 4.25 45.57 -5.20
CA GLY A 371 4.88 45.97 -6.45
C GLY A 371 3.91 46.39 -7.57
N TRP A 372 2.68 45.91 -7.51
CA TRP A 372 1.62 46.18 -8.50
C TRP A 372 0.26 46.37 -7.81
N PRO A 373 0.09 47.46 -7.02
CA PRO A 373 -1.12 47.65 -6.22
C PRO A 373 -2.40 47.76 -7.05
N GLU A 374 -2.34 48.19 -8.30
CA GLU A 374 -3.46 48.31 -9.22
C GLU A 374 -3.70 47.00 -10.02
N SER A 375 -2.95 45.95 -9.79
CA SER A 375 -3.10 44.66 -10.47
C SER A 375 -4.41 43.99 -10.12
N PRO A 376 -5.12 43.40 -11.08
CA PRO A 376 -6.31 42.59 -10.79
C PRO A 376 -5.99 41.33 -9.95
N TYR A 377 -4.72 40.91 -9.92
CA TYR A 377 -4.25 39.80 -9.06
C TYR A 377 -4.00 40.22 -7.60
N ALA A 378 -3.78 41.50 -7.30
CA ALA A 378 -3.36 41.96 -5.98
C ALA A 378 -4.34 41.59 -4.85
N PRO A 379 -5.66 41.77 -4.97
CA PRO A 379 -6.62 41.38 -3.94
C PRO A 379 -6.66 39.86 -3.73
N LYS A 380 -6.65 39.09 -4.81
CA LYS A 380 -6.59 37.60 -4.74
C LYS A 380 -5.30 37.12 -4.10
N ALA A 381 -4.18 37.74 -4.42
CA ALA A 381 -2.88 37.44 -3.85
C ALA A 381 -2.80 37.71 -2.34
N LEU A 382 -3.33 38.85 -1.87
CA LEU A 382 -3.37 39.13 -0.43
C LEU A 382 -4.23 38.14 0.34
N LEU A 383 -5.40 37.78 -0.19
CA LEU A 383 -6.26 36.77 0.42
C LEU A 383 -5.58 35.38 0.44
N ALA A 384 -4.90 35.00 -0.64
CA ALA A 384 -4.13 33.75 -0.69
C ALA A 384 -2.98 33.76 0.33
N ALA A 385 -2.27 34.88 0.49
CA ALA A 385 -1.24 35.05 1.50
C ALA A 385 -1.81 34.95 2.92
N ALA A 386 -2.96 35.57 3.18
CA ALA A 386 -3.66 35.53 4.47
C ALA A 386 -4.02 34.07 4.85
N MET A 387 -4.59 33.34 3.91
CA MET A 387 -4.96 31.94 4.11
C MET A 387 -3.76 31.03 4.38
N LEU A 388 -2.66 31.22 3.61
CA LEU A 388 -1.47 30.40 3.77
C LEU A 388 -0.73 30.67 5.08
N ALA A 389 -0.69 31.94 5.51
CA ALA A 389 -0.02 32.34 6.74
C ALA A 389 -0.92 32.18 7.99
N GLY A 390 -2.21 31.98 7.83
CA GLY A 390 -3.18 32.08 8.93
C GLY A 390 -3.22 33.50 9.53
N ASP A 391 -2.91 34.52 8.73
CA ASP A 391 -2.73 35.92 9.18
C ASP A 391 -3.98 36.74 8.84
N THR A 392 -4.77 37.01 9.86
CA THR A 392 -6.01 37.82 9.74
C THR A 392 -5.74 39.28 9.38
N LEU A 393 -4.54 39.83 9.71
CA LEU A 393 -4.19 41.21 9.36
C LEU A 393 -4.05 41.39 7.85
N LEU A 394 -3.53 40.38 7.14
CA LEU A 394 -3.48 40.40 5.68
C LEU A 394 -4.87 40.35 5.04
N ALA A 395 -5.81 39.65 5.66
CA ALA A 395 -7.20 39.64 5.19
C ALA A 395 -7.85 41.04 5.37
N VAL A 396 -7.67 41.68 6.53
CA VAL A 396 -8.11 43.06 6.79
C VAL A 396 -7.42 44.06 5.85
N GLU A 397 -6.15 43.88 5.54
CA GLU A 397 -5.46 44.70 4.54
C GLU A 397 -6.09 44.56 3.15
N ALA A 398 -6.46 43.32 2.74
CA ALA A 398 -7.15 43.11 1.47
C ALA A 398 -8.52 43.80 1.42
N GLU A 399 -9.31 43.70 2.49
CA GLU A 399 -10.61 44.37 2.62
C GLU A 399 -10.48 45.91 2.58
N THR A 400 -9.48 46.43 3.26
CA THR A 400 -9.25 47.90 3.34
C THR A 400 -8.77 48.49 2.03
N ARG A 401 -7.82 47.80 1.35
CA ARG A 401 -7.21 48.28 0.11
C ARG A 401 -8.05 48.05 -1.12
N TYR A 402 -8.85 46.96 -1.11
CA TYR A 402 -9.60 46.50 -2.28
C TYR A 402 -11.08 46.21 -1.97
N PRO A 403 -11.84 47.18 -1.34
CA PRO A 403 -13.18 46.94 -0.81
C PRO A 403 -14.21 46.59 -1.90
N THR A 404 -13.95 46.94 -3.15
CA THR A 404 -14.84 46.66 -4.29
C THR A 404 -14.41 45.44 -5.09
N SER A 405 -13.37 44.76 -4.68
CA SER A 405 -12.87 43.58 -5.40
C SER A 405 -13.84 42.41 -5.27
N PRO A 406 -14.21 41.75 -6.37
CA PRO A 406 -15.04 40.54 -6.31
C PRO A 406 -14.49 39.44 -5.38
N TYR A 407 -13.16 39.32 -5.27
CA TYR A 407 -12.51 38.35 -4.37
C TYR A 407 -12.77 38.67 -2.91
N VAL A 408 -12.64 39.95 -2.52
CA VAL A 408 -12.88 40.41 -1.16
C VAL A 408 -14.35 40.25 -0.80
N LEU A 409 -15.26 40.68 -1.69
CA LEU A 409 -16.70 40.55 -1.49
C LEU A 409 -17.15 39.07 -1.36
N ALA A 410 -16.49 38.14 -2.07
CA ALA A 410 -16.81 36.73 -2.01
C ALA A 410 -16.45 36.09 -0.66
N VAL A 411 -15.44 36.58 0.06
CA VAL A 411 -15.11 36.10 1.41
C VAL A 411 -16.24 36.38 2.42
N GLY A 412 -16.98 37.49 2.23
CA GLY A 412 -18.11 37.88 3.06
C GLY A 412 -19.42 37.16 2.75
N ASP A 413 -19.37 35.98 2.09
CA ASP A 413 -20.56 35.20 1.69
C ASP A 413 -21.51 35.94 0.73
N THR A 414 -21.04 37.00 0.10
CA THR A 414 -21.82 37.76 -0.88
C THR A 414 -21.67 37.09 -2.23
N ALA A 415 -22.73 36.51 -2.77
CA ALA A 415 -22.71 35.91 -4.10
C ALA A 415 -22.32 36.94 -5.17
N VAL A 416 -21.13 36.85 -5.69
CA VAL A 416 -20.58 37.81 -6.66
C VAL A 416 -20.79 37.27 -8.08
N ALA A 417 -21.82 37.81 -8.76
CA ALA A 417 -22.16 37.40 -10.13
C ALA A 417 -21.03 37.48 -11.14
N HIS A 418 -20.05 38.37 -10.88
CA HIS A 418 -18.94 38.62 -11.82
C HIS A 418 -17.63 37.90 -11.47
N LEU A 419 -17.56 37.17 -10.32
CA LEU A 419 -16.31 36.49 -9.90
C LEU A 419 -15.87 35.47 -10.93
N ARG A 420 -16.78 34.68 -11.44
CA ARG A 420 -16.50 33.65 -12.46
C ARG A 420 -16.01 34.27 -13.78
N ALA A 421 -16.67 35.31 -14.24
CA ALA A 421 -16.26 36.02 -15.47
C ALA A 421 -14.86 36.66 -15.31
N LEU A 422 -14.54 37.18 -14.12
CA LEU A 422 -13.20 37.71 -13.82
C LEU A 422 -12.15 36.59 -13.84
N GLU A 423 -12.41 35.45 -13.20
CA GLU A 423 -11.50 34.30 -13.22
C GLU A 423 -11.29 33.78 -14.65
N ASP A 424 -12.33 33.66 -15.45
CA ASP A 424 -12.25 33.23 -16.85
C ASP A 424 -11.42 34.23 -17.68
N SER A 425 -11.57 35.54 -17.46
CA SER A 425 -10.79 36.55 -18.16
C SER A 425 -9.31 36.56 -17.76
N LEU A 426 -9.00 36.36 -16.47
CA LEU A 426 -7.64 36.26 -15.97
C LEU A 426 -6.96 34.97 -16.46
N GLY A 427 -7.70 33.88 -16.53
CA GLY A 427 -7.24 32.62 -17.12
C GLY A 427 -6.92 32.73 -18.60
N ALA A 428 -7.81 33.34 -19.38
CA ALA A 428 -7.59 33.58 -20.80
C ALA A 428 -6.39 34.52 -21.05
N PHE A 429 -6.22 35.55 -20.22
CA PHE A 429 -5.03 36.42 -20.29
C PHE A 429 -3.75 35.66 -19.99
N ALA A 430 -3.71 34.85 -18.93
CA ALA A 430 -2.56 34.02 -18.58
C ALA A 430 -2.22 33.04 -19.72
N ASP A 431 -3.22 32.42 -20.34
CA ASP A 431 -3.01 31.50 -21.45
C ASP A 431 -2.49 32.22 -22.71
N SER A 432 -2.93 33.45 -22.96
CA SER A 432 -2.43 34.26 -24.10
C SER A 432 -0.96 34.61 -23.96
N MET A 433 -0.47 34.72 -22.70
CA MET A 433 0.92 35.08 -22.38
C MET A 433 1.84 33.85 -22.28
N ARG A 434 1.31 32.64 -22.30
CA ARG A 434 2.10 31.41 -22.41
C ARG A 434 2.69 31.36 -23.82
N VAL A 435 3.93 31.80 -23.97
CA VAL A 435 4.69 31.65 -25.22
C VAL A 435 4.73 30.15 -25.52
N ARG A 436 4.10 29.75 -26.63
CA ARG A 436 4.23 28.39 -27.17
C ARG A 436 5.74 28.10 -27.31
N PRO A 437 6.30 27.06 -26.69
CA PRO A 437 7.70 26.74 -26.93
C PRO A 437 7.89 26.60 -28.46
N PRO A 438 8.97 27.16 -29.03
CA PRO A 438 9.24 27.01 -30.44
C PRO A 438 9.22 25.51 -30.78
N PRO A 439 8.66 25.10 -31.94
CA PRO A 439 8.69 23.71 -32.33
C PRO A 439 10.15 23.22 -32.27
N PRO A 440 10.41 21.97 -31.82
CA PRO A 440 11.76 21.48 -31.73
C PRO A 440 12.45 21.72 -33.06
N THR A 441 13.54 22.46 -33.02
CA THR A 441 14.36 22.72 -34.21
C THR A 441 14.81 21.37 -34.70
N THR A 442 14.24 20.86 -35.77
CA THR A 442 14.74 19.68 -36.48
C THR A 442 16.17 20.04 -36.86
N ALA A 443 17.14 19.45 -36.17
CA ALA A 443 18.54 19.58 -36.54
C ALA A 443 18.66 19.26 -38.01
N PRO A 444 19.35 20.09 -38.85
CA PRO A 444 19.50 19.81 -40.26
C PRO A 444 20.14 18.43 -40.42
N ARG A 445 19.45 17.55 -41.08
CA ARG A 445 19.91 16.21 -41.45
C ARG A 445 21.24 16.38 -42.18
N PRO A 446 22.36 15.75 -41.71
CA PRO A 446 23.61 15.88 -42.44
C PRO A 446 23.42 15.39 -43.88
N ALA A 447 23.64 16.29 -44.84
CA ALA A 447 23.61 15.96 -46.25
C ALA A 447 24.76 15.00 -46.53
N GLY A 448 24.45 13.71 -46.80
CA GLY A 448 25.48 12.77 -47.22
C GLY A 448 25.29 11.30 -46.87
N ALA A 449 24.23 10.87 -46.19
CA ALA A 449 24.01 9.44 -46.00
C ALA A 449 23.33 8.81 -47.24
N ARG A 450 24.12 8.16 -48.12
CA ARG A 450 23.58 7.29 -49.19
C ARG A 450 22.82 6.12 -48.59
N PRO A 451 21.63 5.76 -49.10
CA PRO A 451 20.93 4.56 -48.65
C PRO A 451 21.74 3.30 -49.01
N GLY A 452 22.05 2.52 -47.99
CA GLY A 452 22.65 1.18 -48.19
C GLY A 452 21.67 0.23 -48.87
N PRO A 453 22.15 -0.80 -49.59
CA PRO A 453 21.32 -1.71 -50.37
C PRO A 453 20.38 -2.51 -49.46
N VAL A 454 19.08 -2.52 -49.84
CA VAL A 454 18.06 -3.36 -49.25
C VAL A 454 18.40 -4.83 -49.49
N ARG A 455 18.70 -5.59 -48.46
CA ARG A 455 18.77 -7.05 -48.51
C ARG A 455 17.35 -7.61 -48.62
N ALA A 456 17.09 -8.28 -49.74
CA ALA A 456 15.88 -9.05 -49.95
C ALA A 456 15.80 -10.19 -48.92
N GLY A 457 14.73 -10.21 -48.11
CA GLY A 457 14.40 -11.29 -47.20
C GLY A 457 13.89 -12.50 -47.97
N THR A 458 14.47 -13.67 -47.68
CA THR A 458 13.99 -14.99 -48.12
C THR A 458 12.70 -15.37 -47.40
N PRO A 459 11.72 -15.96 -48.09
CA PRO A 459 10.47 -16.41 -47.48
C PRO A 459 10.71 -17.76 -46.79
N THR A 460 10.44 -17.84 -45.47
CA THR A 460 10.30 -19.09 -44.75
C THR A 460 8.89 -19.65 -44.92
N GLY A 461 8.82 -20.83 -45.56
CA GLY A 461 7.62 -21.62 -45.71
C GLY A 461 7.17 -22.28 -44.40
N PRO A 462 5.95 -22.85 -44.36
CA PRO A 462 5.33 -23.35 -43.15
C PRO A 462 5.87 -24.70 -42.74
N VAL A 463 6.14 -24.87 -41.45
CA VAL A 463 6.37 -26.17 -40.81
C VAL A 463 5.09 -26.61 -40.12
N ARG A 464 4.73 -27.87 -40.37
CA ARG A 464 3.59 -28.63 -39.87
C ARG A 464 3.55 -28.71 -38.35
#